data_82846c1b830f50b7ac3df901136099b8
#
_entry.id   82846c1b830f50b7ac3df901136099b8
#
_cell.length_a   1.000
_cell.length_b   1.000
_cell.length_c   1.000
_cell.angle_alpha   90.00
_cell.angle_beta   90.00
_cell.angle_gamma   90.00
#
_symmetry.space_group_name_H-M   'P 1'
#
loop_
_entity.id
_entity.type
_entity.pdbx_description
1 polymer ?
#
loop_
_entity_poly.entity_id
_entity_poly.type
_entity_poly.pdbx_seq_one_letter_code
_entity_poly.pdbx_strand_id
1 'polypeptide(L)' 'MQIVLNGEKTEQKEGLSLAGLLSQLGIGRERVAVEVNLDIVPKAGYDTQLLADGDKVEIVHFVGGG' A
#
# COMPACT_ATOMS: atom_id res chain seq x y z
N MET A 1 3.04 -2.88 -14.28
CA MET A 1 3.28 -1.49 -13.83
C MET A 1 4.38 -1.46 -12.79
N GLN A 2 5.02 -0.34 -12.64
CA GLN A 2 6.05 -0.17 -11.65
C GLN A 2 5.58 0.81 -10.58
N ILE A 3 5.75 0.44 -9.32
CA ILE A 3 5.46 1.35 -8.20
C ILE A 3 6.72 1.51 -7.36
N VAL A 4 6.73 2.54 -6.52
CA VAL A 4 7.82 2.73 -5.56
C VAL A 4 7.24 2.42 -4.18
N LEU A 5 7.68 1.31 -3.61
CA LEU A 5 7.17 0.82 -2.32
C LEU A 5 8.23 1.07 -1.25
N ASN A 6 7.92 1.96 -0.32
CA ASN A 6 8.87 2.36 0.73
C ASN A 6 10.25 2.68 0.16
N GLY A 7 10.28 3.44 -0.93
CA GLY A 7 11.51 3.87 -1.55
C GLY A 7 12.12 2.91 -2.55
N GLU A 8 11.56 1.72 -2.71
CA GLU A 8 12.09 0.73 -3.64
C GLU A 8 11.16 0.50 -4.81
N LYS A 9 11.71 0.47 -6.01
CA LYS A 9 10.93 0.18 -7.21
C LYS A 9 10.55 -1.29 -7.23
N THR A 10 9.28 -1.57 -7.44
CA THR A 10 8.80 -2.94 -7.57
C THR A 10 7.86 -3.05 -8.75
N GLU A 11 7.88 -4.21 -9.38
CA GLU A 11 7.00 -4.49 -10.51
C GLU A 11 5.72 -5.14 -10.00
N GLN A 12 4.57 -4.66 -10.44
CA GLN A 12 3.27 -5.17 -10.00
C GLN A 12 2.34 -5.31 -11.19
N LYS A 13 1.32 -6.14 -11.02
CA LYS A 13 0.33 -6.34 -12.07
C LYS A 13 -0.62 -5.15 -12.16
N GLU A 14 -1.05 -4.85 -13.37
CA GLU A 14 -2.09 -3.84 -13.59
C GLU A 14 -3.35 -4.21 -12.82
N GLY A 15 -4.01 -3.22 -12.28
CA GLY A 15 -5.25 -3.44 -11.56
C GLY A 15 -5.11 -3.89 -10.12
N LEU A 16 -3.90 -3.94 -9.61
CA LEU A 16 -3.69 -4.32 -8.21
C LEU A 16 -4.25 -3.25 -7.29
N SER A 17 -5.07 -3.66 -6.32
CA SER A 17 -5.56 -2.75 -5.29
C SER A 17 -4.56 -2.65 -4.16
N LEU A 18 -4.71 -1.61 -3.33
CA LEU A 18 -3.89 -1.47 -2.14
C LEU A 18 -4.09 -2.66 -1.20
N ALA A 19 -5.34 -3.12 -1.03
CA ALA A 19 -5.60 -4.32 -0.24
C ALA A 19 -4.89 -5.54 -0.82
N GLY A 20 -4.89 -5.66 -2.15
CA GLY A 20 -4.18 -6.75 -2.82
C GLY A 20 -2.68 -6.71 -2.56
N LEU A 21 -2.10 -5.52 -2.57
CA LEU A 21 -0.68 -5.36 -2.27
C LEU A 21 -0.37 -5.81 -0.83
N LEU A 22 -1.17 -5.37 0.13
CA LEU A 22 -0.96 -5.77 1.53
C LEU A 22 -1.09 -7.28 1.71
N SER A 23 -2.08 -7.88 1.05
CA SER A 23 -2.27 -9.34 1.08
C SER A 23 -1.05 -10.06 0.50
N GLN A 24 -0.54 -9.57 -0.61
CA GLN A 24 0.65 -10.13 -1.25
C GLN A 24 1.87 -10.08 -0.34
N LEU A 25 1.97 -9.02 0.46
CA LEU A 25 3.08 -8.84 1.40
C LEU A 25 2.86 -9.54 2.73
N GLY A 26 1.68 -10.11 2.95
CA GLY A 26 1.35 -10.77 4.21
C GLY A 26 1.13 -9.80 5.36
N ILE A 27 0.69 -8.60 5.07
CA ILE A 27 0.52 -7.55 6.07
C ILE A 27 -0.95 -7.35 6.40
N GLY A 28 -1.29 -7.39 7.67
CA GLY A 28 -2.65 -7.11 8.12
C GLY A 28 -2.94 -5.62 8.07
N ARG A 29 -4.09 -5.27 7.51
CA ARG A 29 -4.42 -3.85 7.32
C ARG A 29 -4.57 -3.06 8.62
N GLU A 30 -4.90 -3.74 9.72
CA GLU A 30 -5.06 -3.07 11.01
C GLU A 30 -3.73 -2.65 11.62
N ARG A 31 -2.64 -3.14 11.09
CA ARG A 31 -1.33 -2.92 11.68
C ARG A 31 -0.53 -1.83 11.00
N VAL A 32 -1.10 -1.19 10.00
CA VAL A 32 -0.36 -0.24 9.19
C VAL A 32 -1.17 1.00 8.89
N ALA A 33 -0.45 2.07 8.57
CA ALA A 33 -0.99 3.23 7.90
C ALA A 33 -0.35 3.27 6.52
N VAL A 34 -1.11 3.64 5.51
CA VAL A 34 -0.62 3.65 4.14
C VAL A 34 -0.86 5.01 3.50
N GLU A 35 0.17 5.51 2.82
CA GLU A 35 0.07 6.70 1.99
C GLU A 35 0.31 6.31 0.54
N VAL A 36 -0.44 6.91 -0.35
CA VAL A 36 -0.21 6.79 -1.79
C VAL A 36 -0.01 8.20 -2.32
N ASN A 37 1.18 8.46 -2.86
CA ASN A 37 1.55 9.78 -3.37
C ASN A 37 1.35 10.88 -2.31
N LEU A 38 1.78 10.59 -1.09
CA LEU A 38 1.72 11.48 0.08
C LEU A 38 0.33 11.69 0.68
N ASP A 39 -0.68 11.02 0.14
CA ASP A 39 -2.03 11.11 0.70
C ASP A 39 -2.34 9.85 1.51
N ILE A 40 -2.80 10.05 2.73
CA ILE A 40 -3.19 8.92 3.57
C ILE A 40 -4.45 8.29 3.00
N VAL A 41 -4.43 6.98 2.86
CA VAL A 41 -5.60 6.23 2.40
C VAL A 41 -6.32 5.65 3.61
N PRO A 42 -7.60 5.95 3.79
CA PRO A 42 -8.36 5.36 4.88
C PRO A 42 -8.46 3.84 4.71
N LYS A 43 -8.47 3.11 5.80
CA LYS A 43 -8.55 1.64 5.75
C LYS A 43 -9.75 1.15 4.94
N ALA A 44 -10.88 1.83 5.06
CA ALA A 44 -12.07 1.47 4.29
C ALA A 44 -11.88 1.61 2.78
N GLY A 45 -10.87 2.36 2.36
CA GLY A 45 -10.58 2.56 0.93
C GLY A 45 -9.57 1.57 0.36
N TYR A 46 -8.98 0.71 1.16
CA TYR A 46 -7.90 -0.16 0.68
C TYR A 46 -8.35 -1.11 -0.43
N ASP A 47 -9.58 -1.59 -0.38
CA ASP A 47 -10.08 -2.53 -1.38
C ASP A 47 -10.38 -1.84 -2.71
N THR A 48 -10.69 -0.56 -2.69
CA THR A 48 -11.07 0.18 -3.89
C THR A 48 -9.95 1.07 -4.44
N GLN A 49 -8.90 1.28 -3.67
CA GLN A 49 -7.76 2.10 -4.13
C GLN A 49 -6.92 1.28 -5.09
N LEU A 50 -7.07 1.51 -6.38
CA LEU A 50 -6.25 0.84 -7.39
C LEU A 50 -4.93 1.59 -7.55
N LEU A 51 -3.86 0.84 -7.64
CA LEU A 51 -2.53 1.41 -7.85
C LEU A 51 -2.30 1.66 -9.33
N ALA A 52 -1.54 2.70 -9.63
CA ALA A 52 -1.21 3.06 -11.00
C ALA A 52 0.30 3.10 -11.17
N ASP A 53 0.74 2.99 -12.41
CA ASP A 53 2.16 3.06 -12.71
C ASP A 53 2.75 4.37 -12.18
N GLY A 54 3.88 4.25 -11.50
CA GLY A 54 4.56 5.39 -10.92
C GLY A 54 4.10 5.78 -9.52
N ASP A 55 3.08 5.12 -8.99
CA ASP A 55 2.62 5.46 -7.64
C ASP A 55 3.70 5.23 -6.59
N LYS A 56 3.77 6.15 -5.64
CA LYS A 56 4.65 6.01 -4.48
C LYS A 56 3.80 5.57 -3.31
N VAL A 57 4.08 4.38 -2.81
CA VAL A 57 3.33 3.78 -1.71
C VAL A 57 4.24 3.69 -0.49
N GLU A 58 3.79 4.27 0.60
CA GLU A 58 4.51 4.20 1.88
C GLU A 58 3.66 3.43 2.87
N ILE A 59 4.23 2.38 3.43
CA ILE A 59 3.55 1.57 4.44
C ILE A 59 4.30 1.72 5.74
N VAL A 60 3.62 2.22 6.76
CA VAL A 60 4.19 2.43 8.09
C VAL A 60 3.52 1.47 9.06
N HIS A 61 4.30 0.63 9.67
CA HIS A 61 3.78 -0.29 10.68
C HIS A 61 3.63 0.42 12.02
N PHE A 62 2.54 0.14 12.70
CA PHE A 62 2.37 0.64 14.06
C PHE A 62 3.31 -0.15 14.98
N VAL A 63 3.96 0.56 15.87
CA VAL A 63 4.91 -0.05 16.78
C VAL A 63 4.25 -0.32 18.11
N GLY A 64 4.43 -1.51 18.63
CA GLY A 64 4.16 -1.75 19.97
C GLY A 64 2.75 -1.79 20.34
N GLY A 65 2.16 -1.80 20.61
CA GLY A 65 1.06 -1.96 20.95
C GLY A 65 0.45 -1.93 22.09
N GLY A 66 0.37 -1.92 22.21
CA GLY A 66 -0.39 -1.93 23.24
C GLY A 66 -1.69 -1.74 23.18
#